data_5d5e991cbfe8dd248b8caf1809cd2514
#
_entry.id   5d5e991cbfe8dd248b8caf1809cd2514
#
_cell.length_a   1.000
_cell.length_b   1.000
_cell.length_c   1.000
_cell.angle_alpha   90.00
_cell.angle_beta   90.00
_cell.angle_gamma   90.00
#
_symmetry.space_group_name_H-M   'P 1'
#
loop_
_entity.id
_entity.type
_entity.pdbx_description
1 polymer ?
#
loop_
_entity_poly.entity_id
_entity_poly.type
_entity_poly.pdbx_seq_one_letter_code
_entity_poly.pdbx_strand_id
1 'polypeptide(L)'
;MGKRLVHTPEGVRDIYGAEYASKLQIENLLHDELRSFGYQDIQTPTFEFFDVFGREIGTTPSKELYKFFDKEGNTLVLRPDFTPSIARSAAKYFMDETIPLRFCY
;
A
#
# COMPACT_ATOMS: atom_id res chain seq x y z
N MET A 1 16.52 -9.91 -27.82
CA MET A 1 16.77 -9.53 -26.43
C MET A 1 16.28 -8.13 -26.08
N GLY A 2 16.49 -7.13 -26.94
CA GLY A 2 16.11 -5.74 -26.66
C GLY A 2 14.62 -5.52 -26.36
N LYS A 3 13.73 -6.13 -27.12
CA LYS A 3 12.28 -5.93 -26.95
C LYS A 3 11.78 -6.39 -25.57
N ARG A 4 12.30 -7.52 -25.07
CA ARG A 4 11.87 -8.05 -23.76
C ARG A 4 12.34 -7.17 -22.60
N LEU A 5 13.50 -6.55 -22.75
CA LEU A 5 14.06 -5.69 -21.70
C LEU A 5 13.35 -4.36 -21.56
N VAL A 6 12.59 -3.93 -22.57
CA VAL A 6 11.84 -2.67 -22.52
C VAL A 6 10.36 -2.86 -22.18
N HIS A 7 9.90 -4.10 -22.10
CA HIS A 7 8.52 -4.38 -21.71
C HIS A 7 8.37 -4.52 -20.19
N THR A 8 7.23 -4.10 -19.68
CA THR A 8 6.86 -4.33 -18.28
C THR A 8 6.17 -5.69 -18.13
N PRO A 9 6.16 -6.26 -16.91
CA PRO A 9 5.37 -7.46 -16.66
C PRO A 9 3.89 -7.22 -16.93
N GLU A 10 3.16 -8.31 -17.18
CA GLU A 10 1.72 -8.24 -17.39
C GLU A 10 1.02 -7.60 -16.19
N GLY A 11 0.08 -6.73 -16.47
CA GLY A 11 -0.71 -6.07 -15.43
C GLY A 11 -0.10 -4.81 -14.84
N VAL A 12 1.11 -4.44 -15.26
CA VAL A 12 1.75 -3.20 -14.81
C VAL A 12 2.18 -2.39 -16.02
N ARG A 13 2.26 -1.08 -15.84
CA ARG A 13 2.69 -0.19 -16.92
C ARG A 13 3.32 1.07 -16.35
N ASP A 14 4.11 1.72 -17.17
CA ASP A 14 4.63 3.04 -16.87
C ASP A 14 3.55 4.09 -17.09
N ILE A 15 3.53 5.09 -16.23
CA ILE A 15 2.64 6.25 -16.36
C ILE A 15 3.52 7.48 -16.40
N TYR A 16 3.38 8.29 -17.46
CA TYR A 16 4.26 9.44 -17.65
C TYR A 16 3.54 10.56 -18.40
N GLY A 17 4.22 11.68 -18.57
CA GLY A 17 3.71 12.81 -19.34
C GLY A 17 2.43 13.38 -18.80
N ALA A 18 1.51 13.74 -19.69
CA ALA A 18 0.23 14.36 -19.32
C ALA A 18 -0.64 13.46 -18.45
N GLU A 19 -0.63 12.16 -18.71
CA GLU A 19 -1.39 11.19 -17.88
C GLU A 19 -0.90 11.21 -16.44
N TYR A 20 0.43 11.18 -16.24
CA TYR A 20 0.97 11.20 -14.89
C TYR A 20 0.72 12.53 -14.18
N ALA A 21 0.86 13.64 -14.91
CA ALA A 21 0.55 14.97 -14.36
C ALA A 21 -0.91 15.05 -13.90
N SER A 22 -1.85 14.54 -14.69
CA SER A 22 -3.26 14.48 -14.31
C SER A 22 -3.50 13.62 -13.09
N LYS A 23 -2.85 12.47 -13.01
CA LYS A 23 -2.94 11.56 -11.87
C LYS A 23 -2.49 12.26 -10.58
N LEU A 24 -1.32 12.91 -10.61
CA LEU A 24 -0.80 13.64 -9.46
C LEU A 24 -1.73 14.77 -9.02
N GLN A 25 -2.31 15.50 -9.98
CA GLN A 25 -3.24 16.56 -9.69
C GLN A 25 -4.49 16.05 -8.97
N ILE A 26 -5.05 14.95 -9.44
CA ILE A 26 -6.23 14.33 -8.84
C ILE A 26 -5.89 13.82 -7.42
N GLU A 27 -4.76 13.15 -7.25
CA GLU A 27 -4.33 12.66 -5.94
C GLU A 27 -4.18 13.83 -4.95
N ASN A 28 -3.56 14.91 -5.36
CA ASN A 28 -3.38 16.09 -4.52
C ASN A 28 -4.71 16.73 -4.13
N LEU A 29 -5.64 16.83 -5.07
CA LEU A 29 -6.98 17.38 -4.79
C LEU A 29 -7.71 16.51 -3.76
N LEU A 30 -7.68 15.20 -3.92
CA LEU A 30 -8.34 14.28 -3.00
C LEU A 30 -7.72 14.34 -1.60
N HIS A 31 -6.39 14.35 -1.51
CA HIS A 31 -5.69 14.47 -0.23
C HIS A 31 -5.95 15.80 0.45
N ASP A 32 -5.95 16.90 -0.29
CA ASP A 32 -6.27 18.22 0.25
C ASP A 32 -7.68 18.25 0.85
N GLU A 33 -8.65 17.66 0.16
CA GLU A 33 -10.02 17.57 0.64
C GLU A 33 -10.10 16.76 1.93
N LEU A 34 -9.44 15.59 1.98
CA LEU A 34 -9.41 14.76 3.16
C LEU A 34 -8.74 15.47 4.34
N ARG A 35 -7.62 16.16 4.10
CA ARG A 35 -6.95 16.94 5.15
C ARG A 35 -7.84 18.02 5.74
N SER A 36 -8.71 18.62 4.91
CA SER A 36 -9.65 19.63 5.39
C SER A 36 -10.68 19.07 6.37
N PHE A 37 -10.89 17.77 6.37
CA PHE A 37 -11.75 17.06 7.32
C PHE A 37 -10.97 16.46 8.48
N GLY A 38 -9.69 16.80 8.64
CA GLY A 38 -8.87 16.33 9.74
C GLY A 38 -8.17 15.00 9.50
N TYR A 39 -8.13 14.50 8.26
CA TYR A 39 -7.38 13.29 7.93
C TYR A 39 -5.89 13.61 7.84
N GLN A 40 -5.07 12.68 8.28
CA GLN A 40 -3.61 12.76 8.27
C GLN A 40 -3.07 11.83 7.20
N ASP A 41 -2.11 12.31 6.42
CA ASP A 41 -1.46 11.47 5.42
C ASP A 41 -0.63 10.39 6.09
N ILE A 42 -0.69 9.18 5.56
CA ILE A 42 0.15 8.07 6.00
C ILE A 42 0.61 7.26 4.80
N GLN A 43 1.82 6.76 4.87
CA GLN A 43 2.37 5.85 3.88
C GLN A 43 2.92 4.62 4.59
N THR A 44 2.49 3.46 4.17
CA THR A 44 2.97 2.18 4.69
C THR A 44 3.82 1.48 3.63
N PRO A 45 4.64 0.48 4.02
CA PRO A 45 5.48 -0.22 3.05
C PRO A 45 4.69 -0.98 2.00
N THR A 46 5.28 -1.15 0.82
CA THR A 46 4.69 -1.92 -0.28
C THR A 46 4.55 -3.41 0.06
N PHE A 47 5.40 -3.92 0.91
CA PHE A 47 5.35 -5.31 1.35
C PHE A 47 5.36 -5.39 2.86
N GLU A 48 4.81 -6.49 3.38
CA GLU A 48 4.65 -6.74 4.80
C GLU A 48 5.07 -8.19 5.11
N PHE A 49 5.24 -8.51 6.38
CA PHE A 49 5.35 -9.90 6.78
C PHE A 49 4.04 -10.63 6.44
N PHE A 50 4.16 -11.88 6.04
CA PHE A 50 3.00 -12.71 5.68
C PHE A 50 1.93 -12.71 6.76
N ASP A 51 2.32 -12.71 8.03
CA ASP A 51 1.38 -12.77 9.16
C ASP A 51 0.40 -11.60 9.21
N VAL A 52 0.75 -10.47 8.60
CA VAL A 52 -0.17 -9.31 8.54
C VAL A 52 -1.42 -9.63 7.71
N PHE A 53 -1.28 -10.49 6.69
CA PHE A 53 -2.36 -10.83 5.77
C PHE A 53 -2.80 -12.29 5.89
N GLY A 54 -1.94 -13.16 6.38
CA GLY A 54 -2.11 -14.61 6.32
C GLY A 54 -3.11 -15.17 7.32
N ARG A 55 -3.58 -14.38 8.28
CA ARG A 55 -4.53 -14.83 9.31
C ARG A 55 -5.98 -14.46 8.99
N GLU A 56 -6.30 -14.36 7.73
CA GLU A 56 -7.64 -14.02 7.24
C GLU A 56 -8.16 -12.64 7.73
N ILE A 57 -7.25 -11.77 8.13
CA ILE A 57 -7.59 -10.41 8.55
C ILE A 57 -7.96 -9.55 7.34
N GLY A 58 -7.47 -9.93 6.15
CA GLY A 58 -7.78 -9.27 4.89
C GLY A 58 -8.82 -10.00 4.08
N THR A 59 -9.28 -9.36 3.01
CA THR A 59 -10.27 -9.93 2.09
C THR A 59 -9.65 -10.86 1.04
N THR A 60 -8.32 -10.87 0.92
CA THR A 60 -7.61 -11.64 -0.10
C THR A 60 -7.16 -12.99 0.46
N PRO A 61 -7.58 -14.12 -0.16
CA PRO A 61 -7.10 -15.44 0.26
C PRO A 61 -5.58 -15.55 0.16
N SER A 62 -4.97 -16.26 1.11
CA SER A 62 -3.51 -16.47 1.18
C SER A 62 -2.92 -16.99 -0.14
N LYS A 63 -3.63 -17.87 -0.84
CA LYS A 63 -3.16 -18.44 -2.10
C LYS A 63 -3.05 -17.43 -3.25
N GLU A 64 -3.70 -16.28 -3.13
CA GLU A 64 -3.66 -15.22 -4.14
C GLU A 64 -2.60 -14.18 -3.86
N LEU A 65 -1.88 -14.28 -2.73
CA LEU A 65 -0.85 -13.33 -2.37
C LEU A 65 0.45 -13.62 -3.10
N TYR A 66 1.12 -12.58 -3.56
CA TYR A 66 2.49 -12.68 -4.08
C TYR A 66 3.46 -12.74 -2.91
N LYS A 67 4.09 -13.90 -2.71
CA LYS A 67 4.99 -14.17 -1.59
C LYS A 67 6.43 -14.19 -2.06
N PHE A 68 7.32 -13.74 -1.18
CA PHE A 68 8.76 -13.81 -1.41
C PHE A 68 9.47 -13.87 -0.06
N PHE A 69 10.78 -14.00 -0.07
CA PHE A 69 11.56 -14.13 1.15
C PHE A 69 12.57 -13.00 1.27
N ASP A 70 12.77 -12.52 2.50
CA ASP A 70 13.86 -11.61 2.77
C ASP A 70 15.18 -12.39 2.91
N LYS A 71 16.27 -11.68 3.20
CA LYS A 71 17.59 -12.31 3.33
C LYS A 71 17.71 -13.24 4.54
N GLU A 72 16.80 -13.12 5.49
CA GLU A 72 16.79 -13.89 6.73
C GLU A 72 15.81 -15.05 6.68
N GLY A 73 15.15 -15.26 5.54
CA GLY A 73 14.22 -16.36 5.35
C GLY A 73 12.80 -16.08 5.84
N ASN A 74 12.49 -14.85 6.23
CA ASN A 74 11.12 -14.49 6.59
C ASN A 74 10.24 -14.43 5.35
N THR A 75 9.00 -14.89 5.45
CA THR A 75 8.02 -14.83 4.37
C THR A 75 7.40 -13.44 4.34
N LEU A 76 7.55 -12.78 3.19
CA LEU A 76 6.98 -11.46 2.93
C LEU A 76 5.93 -11.58 1.82
N VAL A 77 5.03 -10.60 1.78
CA VAL A 77 4.01 -10.51 0.73
C VAL A 77 3.95 -9.10 0.18
N LEU A 78 3.66 -8.98 -1.12
CA LEU A 78 3.24 -7.70 -1.68
C LEU A 78 1.83 -7.42 -1.17
N ARG A 79 1.60 -6.22 -0.65
CA ARG A 79 0.28 -5.88 -0.10
C ARG A 79 -0.79 -5.91 -1.18
N PRO A 80 -1.86 -6.71 -1.00
CA PRO A 80 -3.00 -6.66 -1.92
C PRO A 80 -3.96 -5.54 -1.56
N ASP A 81 -3.85 -4.98 -0.35
CA ASP A 81 -4.76 -4.02 0.25
C ASP A 81 -3.97 -3.16 1.23
N PHE A 82 -4.40 -1.93 1.44
CA PHE A 82 -3.74 -0.98 2.34
C PHE A 82 -4.22 -1.11 3.79
N THR A 83 -5.47 -1.47 3.99
CA THR A 83 -6.11 -1.41 5.32
C THR A 83 -5.42 -2.25 6.39
N PRO A 84 -4.99 -3.50 6.13
CA PRO A 84 -4.25 -4.25 7.14
C PRO A 84 -2.94 -3.59 7.56
N SER A 85 -2.23 -2.95 6.62
CA SER A 85 -1.00 -2.21 6.92
C SER A 85 -1.29 -0.99 7.80
N ILE A 86 -2.40 -0.30 7.56
CA ILE A 86 -2.82 0.83 8.38
C ILE A 86 -3.16 0.36 9.80
N ALA A 87 -3.86 -0.76 9.93
CA ALA A 87 -4.19 -1.35 11.23
C ALA A 87 -2.94 -1.73 12.01
N ARG A 88 -1.95 -2.35 11.35
CA ARG A 88 -0.67 -2.68 11.96
C ARG A 88 0.05 -1.41 12.43
N SER A 89 0.08 -0.38 11.62
CA SER A 89 0.73 0.89 11.92
C SER A 89 0.05 1.58 13.11
N ALA A 90 -1.28 1.56 13.14
CA ALA A 90 -2.06 2.11 14.25
C ALA A 90 -1.74 1.37 15.56
N ALA A 91 -1.65 0.05 15.52
CA ALA A 91 -1.30 -0.76 16.69
C ALA A 91 0.11 -0.48 17.17
N LYS A 92 1.04 -0.19 16.26
CA LYS A 92 2.44 0.05 16.61
C LYS A 92 2.69 1.43 17.20
N TYR A 93 2.08 2.47 16.65
CA TYR A 93 2.45 3.84 16.97
C TYR A 93 1.36 4.66 17.66
N PHE A 94 0.09 4.26 17.59
CA PHE A 94 -1.03 5.12 17.97
C PHE A 94 -1.96 4.53 19.02
N MET A 95 -1.54 3.46 19.70
CA MET A 95 -2.40 2.80 20.70
C MET A 95 -2.74 3.69 21.90
N ASP A 96 -1.91 4.67 22.21
CA ASP A 96 -2.11 5.56 23.35
C ASP A 96 -2.93 6.82 23.00
N GLU A 97 -3.35 6.94 21.74
CA GLU A 97 -4.16 8.08 21.32
C GLU A 97 -5.56 8.01 21.90
N THR A 98 -6.04 9.16 22.37
CA THR A 98 -7.36 9.28 23.01
C THR A 98 -8.43 9.78 22.06
N ILE A 99 -8.03 10.21 20.86
CA ILE A 99 -8.95 10.71 19.82
C ILE A 99 -9.03 9.72 18.67
N PRO A 100 -10.12 9.73 17.89
CA PRO A 100 -10.22 8.87 16.72
C PRO A 100 -9.08 9.13 15.72
N LEU A 101 -8.50 8.06 15.18
CA LEU A 101 -7.48 8.14 14.16
C LEU A 101 -8.15 8.26 12.79
N ARG A 102 -7.69 9.24 11.99
CA ARG A 102 -8.18 9.45 10.63
C ARG A 102 -6.98 9.54 9.71
N PHE A 103 -6.82 8.54 8.87
CA PHE A 103 -5.71 8.47 7.91
C PHE A 103 -6.23 8.47 6.49
N CYS A 104 -5.49 9.12 5.59
CA CYS A 104 -5.70 9.02 4.15
C CYS A 104 -4.43 8.50 3.47
N TYR A 105 -4.63 7.63 2.48
CA TYR A 105 -3.54 6.92 1.84
C TYR A 105 -3.87 6.51 0.41
#